data_ff0f1cd669eeeb23b531c2ba919928e0
#
_entry.id   ff0f1cd669eeeb23b531c2ba919928e0
#
_cell.length_a   1.000
_cell.length_b   1.000
_cell.length_c   1.000
_cell.angle_alpha   90.00
_cell.angle_beta   90.00
_cell.angle_gamma   90.00
#
_symmetry.space_group_name_H-M   'P 1'
#
loop_
_entity.id
_entity.type
_entity.pdbx_description
1 polymer ?
#
loop_
_entity_poly.entity_id
_entity_poly.type
_entity_poly.pdbx_seq_one_letter_code
_entity_poly.pdbx_strand_id
1 'polypeptide(L)'
;MQNKFQKNIIYIIVGALCVSPVLYLEAKGQRDSSKYGSSYAIFWGVVNLLTIFSFSELFKNYGKVLKLKGLEVKKWPMIMHQGIILVFFVLANFYFIDEVYNMNVLTFLTNPILYIVVVVLFFISTSFGRMIELKESGDLTVYTLRDAKVGIMGGSERLGTNVGTYDEGIVVSTAFFPYDSIRTAQESKDGTLIIKGETDTGKYVVNVMPKKGKEKLKEIFIEKKDGPLKNKGIKFK
;
A
#
# COMPACT_ATOMS: atom_id res chain seq x y z
N MET A 1 11.35 -12.86 15.90
CA MET A 1 10.25 -13.84 15.73
C MET A 1 9.00 -13.55 16.56
N GLN A 2 9.11 -13.19 17.84
CA GLN A 2 7.97 -12.93 18.75
C GLN A 2 6.98 -11.86 18.24
N ASN A 3 7.43 -10.81 17.56
CA ASN A 3 6.60 -9.71 17.08
C ASN A 3 5.68 -10.07 15.88
N LYS A 4 6.03 -11.09 15.10
CA LYS A 4 5.24 -11.54 13.93
C LYS A 4 4.08 -12.43 14.37
N PHE A 5 4.32 -13.27 15.38
CA PHE A 5 3.33 -14.17 15.97
C PHE A 5 2.23 -13.39 16.72
N GLN A 6 2.60 -12.40 17.53
CA GLN A 6 1.62 -11.54 18.24
C GLN A 6 0.72 -10.76 17.28
N LYS A 7 1.27 -10.27 16.17
CA LYS A 7 0.46 -9.59 15.15
C LYS A 7 -0.58 -10.52 14.52
N ASN A 8 -0.18 -11.75 14.19
CA ASN A 8 -1.09 -12.72 13.59
C ASN A 8 -2.26 -13.07 14.53
N ILE A 9 -2.02 -13.14 15.84
CA ILE A 9 -3.08 -13.37 16.83
C ILE A 9 -4.08 -12.21 16.83
N ILE A 10 -3.63 -10.96 16.81
CA ILE A 10 -4.52 -9.79 16.77
C ILE A 10 -5.42 -9.85 15.52
N TYR A 11 -4.88 -10.18 14.37
CA TYR A 11 -5.67 -10.29 13.13
C TYR A 11 -6.72 -11.41 13.19
N ILE A 12 -6.35 -12.55 13.78
CA ILE A 12 -7.29 -13.66 13.99
C ILE A 12 -8.42 -13.23 14.93
N ILE A 13 -8.11 -12.55 16.03
CA ILE A 13 -9.11 -12.05 16.98
C ILE A 13 -10.05 -11.05 16.31
N VAL A 14 -9.51 -10.07 15.57
CA VAL A 14 -10.33 -9.07 14.87
C VAL A 14 -11.22 -9.74 13.81
N GLY A 15 -10.69 -10.70 13.05
CA GLY A 15 -11.46 -11.47 12.09
C GLY A 15 -12.59 -12.27 12.75
N ALA A 16 -12.31 -12.90 13.87
CA ALA A 16 -13.33 -13.61 14.66
C ALA A 16 -14.43 -12.67 15.15
N LEU A 17 -14.06 -11.46 15.61
CA LEU A 17 -15.03 -10.43 16.01
C LEU A 17 -15.91 -9.95 14.84
N CYS A 18 -15.36 -9.84 13.63
CA CYS A 18 -16.13 -9.50 12.44
C CYS A 18 -17.16 -10.56 12.05
N VAL A 19 -16.88 -11.83 12.34
CA VAL A 19 -17.79 -12.95 12.04
C VAL A 19 -18.79 -13.22 13.16
N SER A 20 -18.47 -12.86 14.40
CA SER A 20 -19.29 -13.19 15.59
C SER A 20 -20.75 -12.76 15.51
N PRO A 21 -21.14 -11.59 14.95
CA PRO A 21 -22.55 -11.22 14.84
C PRO A 21 -23.34 -12.21 13.96
N VAL A 22 -22.75 -12.68 12.87
CA VAL A 22 -23.39 -13.63 11.95
C VAL A 22 -23.59 -14.97 12.63
N LEU A 23 -22.54 -15.48 13.29
CA LEU A 23 -22.63 -16.75 14.02
C LEU A 23 -23.62 -16.70 15.17
N TYR A 24 -23.73 -15.56 15.86
CA TYR A 24 -24.71 -15.37 16.94
C TYR A 24 -26.15 -15.43 16.43
N LEU A 25 -26.46 -14.80 15.30
CA LEU A 25 -27.79 -14.83 14.69
C LEU A 25 -28.15 -16.22 14.18
N GLU A 26 -27.17 -16.90 13.60
CA GLU A 26 -27.34 -18.30 13.15
C GLU A 26 -27.63 -19.23 14.32
N ALA A 27 -26.91 -19.08 15.44
CA ALA A 27 -27.15 -19.85 16.66
C ALA A 27 -28.53 -19.59 17.30
N LYS A 28 -29.09 -18.40 17.15
CA LYS A 28 -30.43 -18.05 17.64
C LYS A 28 -31.57 -18.47 16.72
N GLY A 29 -31.29 -19.04 15.56
CA GLY A 29 -32.32 -19.40 14.58
C GLY A 29 -33.08 -18.19 13.97
N GLN A 30 -32.56 -16.98 14.20
CA GLN A 30 -33.13 -15.74 13.68
C GLN A 30 -32.77 -15.47 12.23
N ARG A 31 -31.99 -16.35 11.64
CA ARG A 31 -31.51 -16.27 10.28
C ARG A 31 -32.11 -17.39 9.45
N ASP A 32 -32.54 -17.08 8.25
CA ASP A 32 -32.90 -18.10 7.28
C ASP A 32 -31.63 -18.83 6.81
N SER A 33 -31.35 -19.95 7.48
CA SER A 33 -30.15 -20.77 7.22
C SER A 33 -30.15 -21.37 5.81
N SER A 34 -31.29 -21.38 5.12
CA SER A 34 -31.38 -21.83 3.72
C SER A 34 -30.72 -20.84 2.75
N LYS A 35 -30.74 -19.56 3.09
CA LYS A 35 -30.23 -18.49 2.21
C LYS A 35 -28.75 -18.15 2.45
N TYR A 36 -28.29 -18.26 3.69
CA TYR A 36 -26.93 -17.83 4.07
C TYR A 36 -26.29 -18.81 5.06
N GLY A 37 -25.69 -19.88 4.56
CA GLY A 37 -25.00 -20.86 5.37
C GLY A 37 -23.72 -20.34 6.05
N SER A 38 -23.10 -21.18 6.87
CA SER A 38 -21.82 -20.89 7.52
C SER A 38 -20.70 -20.45 6.56
N SER A 39 -20.77 -20.89 5.29
CA SER A 39 -19.85 -20.47 4.23
C SER A 39 -19.87 -18.94 3.98
N TYR A 40 -21.02 -18.29 4.11
CA TYR A 40 -21.14 -16.85 3.94
C TYR A 40 -20.48 -16.08 5.09
N ALA A 41 -20.67 -16.54 6.33
CA ALA A 41 -20.01 -15.97 7.49
C ALA A 41 -18.47 -16.12 7.40
N ILE A 42 -18.01 -17.28 6.95
CA ILE A 42 -16.58 -17.54 6.74
C ILE A 42 -16.05 -16.60 5.66
N PHE A 43 -16.75 -16.46 4.54
CA PHE A 43 -16.35 -15.56 3.46
C PHE A 43 -16.25 -14.11 3.95
N TRP A 44 -17.23 -13.60 4.70
CA TRP A 44 -17.19 -12.28 5.32
C TRP A 44 -15.98 -12.14 6.25
N GLY A 45 -15.72 -13.11 7.11
CA GLY A 45 -14.56 -13.12 7.99
C GLY A 45 -13.24 -13.08 7.24
N VAL A 46 -13.11 -13.87 6.18
CA VAL A 46 -11.91 -13.90 5.33
C VAL A 46 -11.68 -12.55 4.65
N VAL A 47 -12.71 -11.93 4.06
CA VAL A 47 -12.61 -10.61 3.41
C VAL A 47 -12.15 -9.56 4.42
N ASN A 48 -12.74 -9.54 5.63
CA ASN A 48 -12.33 -8.61 6.68
C ASN A 48 -10.88 -8.85 7.13
N LEU A 49 -10.50 -10.10 7.36
CA LEU A 49 -9.14 -10.45 7.75
C LEU A 49 -8.10 -9.99 6.72
N LEU A 50 -8.32 -10.32 5.46
CA LEU A 50 -7.40 -9.92 4.38
C LEU A 50 -7.33 -8.40 4.25
N THR A 51 -8.46 -7.72 4.36
CA THR A 51 -8.53 -6.26 4.27
C THR A 51 -7.80 -5.61 5.44
N ILE A 52 -8.09 -6.00 6.68
CA ILE A 52 -7.44 -5.46 7.87
C ILE A 52 -5.93 -5.75 7.86
N PHE A 53 -5.53 -6.95 7.44
CA PHE A 53 -4.11 -7.31 7.33
C PHE A 53 -3.39 -6.37 6.35
N SER A 54 -3.91 -6.24 5.14
CA SER A 54 -3.34 -5.37 4.10
C SER A 54 -3.30 -3.90 4.54
N PHE A 55 -4.35 -3.44 5.21
CA PHE A 55 -4.44 -2.08 5.73
C PHE A 55 -3.44 -1.77 6.82
N SER A 56 -3.35 -2.61 7.84
CA SER A 56 -2.53 -2.30 9.01
C SER A 56 -1.07 -2.09 8.62
N GLU A 57 -0.56 -2.86 7.67
CA GLU A 57 0.80 -2.72 7.17
C GLU A 57 0.96 -1.45 6.32
N LEU A 58 0.01 -1.19 5.44
CA LEU A 58 0.01 0.00 4.59
C LEU A 58 -0.06 1.28 5.43
N PHE A 59 -1.03 1.39 6.35
CA PHE A 59 -1.17 2.54 7.24
C PHE A 59 0.06 2.75 8.12
N LYS A 60 0.64 1.66 8.62
CA LYS A 60 1.87 1.72 9.42
C LYS A 60 3.04 2.29 8.60
N ASN A 61 3.20 1.85 7.36
CA ASN A 61 4.30 2.28 6.52
C ASN A 61 4.11 3.73 6.05
N TYR A 62 2.90 4.12 5.63
CA TYR A 62 2.59 5.53 5.35
C TYR A 62 2.72 6.41 6.60
N GLY A 63 2.29 5.92 7.77
CA GLY A 63 2.44 6.64 9.03
C GLY A 63 3.89 6.91 9.41
N LYS A 64 4.81 6.01 9.08
CA LYS A 64 6.26 6.24 9.26
C LYS A 64 6.76 7.36 8.34
N VAL A 65 6.39 7.30 7.05
CA VAL A 65 6.78 8.32 6.07
C VAL A 65 6.22 9.69 6.46
N LEU A 66 4.96 9.78 6.86
CA LEU A 66 4.33 11.06 7.24
C LEU A 66 4.93 11.72 8.50
N LYS A 67 5.66 10.96 9.32
CA LYS A 67 6.35 11.46 10.51
C LYS A 67 7.75 11.99 10.24
N LEU A 68 8.28 11.83 9.02
CA LEU A 68 9.60 12.33 8.65
C LEU A 68 9.61 13.86 8.65
N LYS A 69 10.65 14.45 9.24
CA LYS A 69 10.85 15.90 9.27
C LYS A 69 11.22 16.41 7.88
N GLY A 70 10.72 17.58 7.51
CA GLY A 70 10.99 18.16 6.20
C GLY A 70 10.47 17.35 5.01
N LEU A 71 9.38 16.59 5.19
CA LEU A 71 8.82 15.74 4.16
C LEU A 71 8.24 16.54 2.99
N GLU A 72 8.87 16.44 1.83
CA GLU A 72 8.47 17.04 0.56
C GLU A 72 8.03 15.95 -0.44
N VAL A 73 6.83 15.42 -0.21
CA VAL A 73 6.20 14.39 -1.06
C VAL A 73 4.78 14.81 -1.41
N LYS A 74 4.32 14.46 -2.61
CA LYS A 74 2.90 14.63 -2.95
C LYS A 74 2.05 13.70 -2.08
N LYS A 75 1.39 14.24 -1.07
CA LYS A 75 0.58 13.48 -0.09
C LYS A 75 -0.72 12.95 -0.70
N TRP A 76 -1.25 13.63 -1.73
CA TRP A 76 -2.53 13.27 -2.34
C TRP A 76 -2.63 11.81 -2.83
N PRO A 77 -1.64 11.25 -3.56
CA PRO A 77 -1.69 9.85 -3.98
C PRO A 77 -1.76 8.86 -2.79
N MET A 78 -1.12 9.20 -1.66
CA MET A 78 -1.17 8.38 -0.45
C MET A 78 -2.56 8.42 0.19
N ILE A 79 -3.13 9.61 0.31
CA ILE A 79 -4.47 9.84 0.89
C ILE A 79 -5.54 9.14 0.04
N MET A 80 -5.48 9.31 -1.29
CA MET A 80 -6.42 8.65 -2.21
C MET A 80 -6.36 7.13 -2.12
N HIS A 81 -5.16 6.56 -2.07
CA HIS A 81 -5.01 5.11 -1.96
C HIS A 81 -5.62 4.58 -0.65
N GLN A 82 -5.30 5.21 0.47
CA GLN A 82 -5.86 4.85 1.77
C GLN A 82 -7.38 5.04 1.81
N GLY A 83 -7.86 6.16 1.28
CA GLY A 83 -9.29 6.49 1.24
C GLY A 83 -10.10 5.47 0.44
N ILE A 84 -9.63 5.08 -0.75
CA ILE A 84 -10.33 4.09 -1.58
C ILE A 84 -10.43 2.74 -0.86
N ILE A 85 -9.35 2.30 -0.21
CA ILE A 85 -9.36 1.06 0.54
C ILE A 85 -10.33 1.16 1.73
N LEU A 86 -10.30 2.26 2.49
CA LEU A 86 -11.22 2.47 3.61
C LEU A 86 -12.68 2.45 3.16
N VAL A 87 -13.00 3.14 2.06
CA VAL A 87 -14.35 3.13 1.46
C VAL A 87 -14.75 1.72 1.07
N PHE A 88 -13.86 0.97 0.42
CA PHE A 88 -14.14 -0.44 0.07
C PHE A 88 -14.45 -1.27 1.32
N PHE A 89 -13.62 -1.15 2.37
CA PHE A 89 -13.83 -1.89 3.62
C PHE A 89 -15.18 -1.56 4.28
N VAL A 90 -15.52 -0.28 4.38
CA VAL A 90 -16.78 0.19 4.97
C VAL A 90 -17.97 -0.32 4.16
N LEU A 91 -17.95 -0.15 2.84
CA LEU A 91 -19.03 -0.60 1.97
C LEU A 91 -19.20 -2.13 2.01
N ALA A 92 -18.12 -2.89 1.97
CA ALA A 92 -18.19 -4.34 2.07
C ALA A 92 -18.86 -4.79 3.37
N ASN A 93 -18.52 -4.17 4.50
CA ASN A 93 -19.16 -4.50 5.78
C ASN A 93 -20.62 -4.07 5.83
N PHE A 94 -20.98 -2.91 5.31
CA PHE A 94 -22.38 -2.49 5.19
C PHE A 94 -23.20 -3.47 4.35
N TYR A 95 -22.66 -3.93 3.22
CA TYR A 95 -23.31 -4.95 2.40
C TYR A 95 -23.57 -6.24 3.19
N PHE A 96 -22.57 -6.77 3.86
CA PHE A 96 -22.73 -7.98 4.66
C PHE A 96 -23.74 -7.82 5.81
N ILE A 97 -23.72 -6.66 6.47
CA ILE A 97 -24.67 -6.35 7.55
C ILE A 97 -26.10 -6.24 7.00
N ASP A 98 -26.29 -5.53 5.89
CA ASP A 98 -27.61 -5.37 5.27
C ASP A 98 -28.20 -6.71 4.85
N GLU A 99 -27.40 -7.55 4.21
CA GLU A 99 -27.80 -8.91 3.80
C GLU A 99 -28.15 -9.81 4.99
N VAL A 100 -27.44 -9.70 6.11
CA VAL A 100 -27.68 -10.52 7.31
C VAL A 100 -28.92 -10.07 8.08
N TYR A 101 -29.12 -8.75 8.21
CA TYR A 101 -30.17 -8.19 9.05
C TYR A 101 -31.43 -7.77 8.27
N ASN A 102 -31.42 -7.84 6.93
CA ASN A 102 -32.52 -7.35 6.06
C ASN A 102 -32.89 -5.89 6.38
N MET A 103 -31.90 -5.06 6.73
CA MET A 103 -32.20 -3.73 7.28
C MET A 103 -32.82 -2.78 6.26
N ASN A 104 -32.55 -2.97 4.96
CA ASN A 104 -33.00 -2.13 3.84
C ASN A 104 -32.81 -0.60 4.06
N VAL A 105 -31.89 -0.26 4.99
CA VAL A 105 -31.75 1.11 5.51
C VAL A 105 -31.08 2.02 4.47
N LEU A 106 -30.26 1.46 3.62
CA LEU A 106 -29.48 2.23 2.66
C LEU A 106 -29.39 1.49 1.31
N THR A 107 -30.52 1.34 0.61
CA THR A 107 -30.60 0.70 -0.72
C THR A 107 -29.56 1.24 -1.72
N PHE A 108 -29.12 2.47 -1.54
CA PHE A 108 -28.03 3.07 -2.31
C PHE A 108 -26.67 2.40 -2.02
N LEU A 109 -26.35 2.09 -0.75
CA LEU A 109 -25.08 1.46 -0.36
C LEU A 109 -25.02 -0.03 -0.72
N THR A 110 -26.17 -0.65 -0.94
CA THR A 110 -26.26 -2.06 -1.37
C THR A 110 -26.35 -2.22 -2.90
N ASN A 111 -26.29 -1.10 -3.65
CA ASN A 111 -26.33 -1.13 -5.10
C ASN A 111 -25.05 -1.82 -5.66
N PRO A 112 -25.20 -2.93 -6.42
CA PRO A 112 -24.06 -3.66 -6.98
C PRO A 112 -23.13 -2.81 -7.85
N ILE A 113 -23.67 -1.80 -8.53
CA ILE A 113 -22.87 -0.89 -9.38
C ILE A 113 -21.86 -0.12 -8.55
N LEU A 114 -22.24 0.35 -7.35
CA LEU A 114 -21.34 1.04 -6.44
C LEU A 114 -20.14 0.17 -6.06
N TYR A 115 -20.38 -1.11 -5.76
CA TYR A 115 -19.32 -2.07 -5.42
C TYR A 115 -18.38 -2.31 -6.61
N ILE A 116 -18.94 -2.48 -7.80
CA ILE A 116 -18.14 -2.62 -9.03
C ILE A 116 -17.23 -1.40 -9.22
N VAL A 117 -17.77 -0.18 -9.08
CA VAL A 117 -17.02 1.06 -9.20
C VAL A 117 -15.89 1.12 -8.15
N VAL A 118 -16.19 0.80 -6.89
CA VAL A 118 -15.20 0.82 -5.81
C VAL A 118 -14.13 -0.25 -6.02
N VAL A 119 -14.49 -1.46 -6.44
CA VAL A 119 -13.55 -2.53 -6.78
C VAL A 119 -12.64 -2.11 -7.94
N VAL A 120 -13.20 -1.53 -9.00
CA VAL A 120 -12.42 -1.00 -10.13
C VAL A 120 -11.45 0.10 -9.66
N LEU A 121 -11.91 1.05 -8.84
CA LEU A 121 -11.06 2.10 -8.25
C LEU A 121 -9.97 1.52 -7.35
N PHE A 122 -10.27 0.47 -6.60
CA PHE A 122 -9.28 -0.24 -5.79
C PHE A 122 -8.19 -0.86 -6.67
N PHE A 123 -8.55 -1.64 -7.70
CA PHE A 123 -7.58 -2.19 -8.63
C PHE A 123 -6.78 -1.12 -9.36
N ILE A 124 -7.43 -0.05 -9.80
CA ILE A 124 -6.77 1.09 -10.39
C ILE A 124 -5.76 1.68 -9.39
N SER A 125 -6.14 1.91 -8.14
CA SER A 125 -5.25 2.51 -7.14
C SER A 125 -4.05 1.64 -6.81
N THR A 126 -4.21 0.33 -6.76
CA THR A 126 -3.10 -0.62 -6.52
C THR A 126 -2.19 -0.79 -7.72
N SER A 127 -2.74 -0.64 -8.95
CA SER A 127 -2.00 -0.81 -10.20
C SER A 127 -1.10 0.38 -10.55
N PHE A 128 -1.26 1.54 -9.89
CA PHE A 128 -0.54 2.77 -10.26
C PHE A 128 0.90 2.86 -9.71
N GLY A 129 1.58 1.74 -9.47
CA GLY A 129 2.99 1.76 -9.06
C GLY A 129 3.27 2.51 -7.77
N ARG A 130 2.28 2.58 -6.88
CA ARG A 130 2.37 3.27 -5.60
C ARG A 130 2.92 2.42 -4.49
N MET A 131 2.84 1.11 -4.65
CA MET A 131 3.40 0.15 -3.71
C MET A 131 4.78 -0.27 -4.17
N ILE A 132 5.72 -0.19 -3.26
CA ILE A 132 7.06 -0.71 -3.45
C ILE A 132 7.04 -2.21 -3.13
N GLU A 133 7.46 -3.02 -4.09
CA GLU A 133 7.68 -4.45 -3.84
C GLU A 133 8.97 -4.63 -3.06
N LEU A 134 8.92 -5.45 -2.04
CA LEU A 134 10.07 -5.81 -1.20
C LEU A 134 10.41 -7.28 -1.45
N LYS A 135 11.67 -7.55 -1.80
CA LYS A 135 12.21 -8.90 -1.92
C LYS A 135 13.50 -8.99 -1.10
N GLU A 136 13.49 -9.83 -0.09
CA GLU A 136 14.66 -10.11 0.75
C GLU A 136 15.40 -11.36 0.23
N SER A 137 16.71 -11.26 0.13
CA SER A 137 17.59 -12.37 -0.28
C SER A 137 18.90 -12.29 0.52
N GLY A 138 18.97 -12.99 1.63
CA GLY A 138 20.10 -12.89 2.57
C GLY A 138 20.27 -11.46 3.09
N ASP A 139 21.47 -10.91 2.95
CA ASP A 139 21.79 -9.55 3.40
C ASP A 139 21.35 -8.45 2.42
N LEU A 140 20.71 -8.83 1.31
CA LEU A 140 20.26 -7.90 0.28
C LEU A 140 18.74 -7.74 0.27
N THR A 141 18.29 -6.51 0.43
CA THR A 141 16.88 -6.12 0.27
C THR A 141 16.67 -5.37 -1.04
N VAL A 142 15.81 -5.89 -1.90
CA VAL A 142 15.48 -5.27 -3.18
C VAL A 142 14.11 -4.61 -3.09
N TYR A 143 14.08 -3.31 -3.31
CA TYR A 143 12.87 -2.49 -3.41
C TYR A 143 12.59 -2.21 -4.88
N THR A 144 11.40 -2.49 -5.35
CA THR A 144 11.01 -2.23 -6.75
C THR A 144 9.75 -1.40 -6.82
N LEU A 145 9.86 -0.18 -7.34
CA LEU A 145 8.73 0.66 -7.69
C LEU A 145 8.43 0.42 -9.18
N ARG A 146 7.37 -0.32 -9.46
CA ARG A 146 6.98 -0.68 -10.82
C ARG A 146 6.18 0.43 -11.49
N ASP A 147 6.23 0.45 -12.81
CA ASP A 147 5.32 1.24 -13.63
C ASP A 147 3.92 0.61 -13.63
N ALA A 148 2.91 1.44 -13.76
CA ALA A 148 1.54 0.95 -13.84
C ALA A 148 1.29 0.28 -15.19
N LYS A 149 0.80 -0.96 -15.15
CA LYS A 149 0.47 -1.72 -16.37
C LYS A 149 -0.89 -1.34 -16.99
N VAL A 150 -1.72 -0.55 -16.31
CA VAL A 150 -3.07 -0.23 -16.75
C VAL A 150 -3.07 1.07 -17.55
N GLY A 151 -3.16 0.95 -18.88
CA GLY A 151 -3.11 2.07 -19.82
C GLY A 151 -4.36 2.97 -19.90
N ILE A 152 -5.38 2.72 -19.07
CA ILE A 152 -6.71 3.35 -19.25
C ILE A 152 -6.75 4.84 -18.94
N MET A 153 -5.79 5.41 -18.18
CA MET A 153 -5.80 6.84 -17.82
C MET A 153 -4.41 7.50 -17.80
N GLY A 154 -3.49 7.07 -18.63
CA GLY A 154 -2.13 7.64 -18.66
C GLY A 154 -1.27 7.26 -17.46
N GLY A 155 -1.62 6.18 -16.76
CA GLY A 155 -0.81 5.48 -15.78
C GLY A 155 -0.39 6.31 -14.57
N SER A 156 0.72 5.92 -13.97
CA SER A 156 1.38 6.58 -12.84
C SER A 156 1.74 8.05 -13.11
N GLU A 157 1.82 8.43 -14.39
CA GLU A 157 2.22 9.78 -14.80
C GLU A 157 1.20 10.86 -14.40
N ARG A 158 -0.12 10.56 -14.46
CA ARG A 158 -1.16 11.54 -14.09
C ARG A 158 -1.42 11.62 -12.60
N LEU A 159 -1.40 10.49 -11.91
CA LEU A 159 -1.71 10.43 -10.47
C LEU A 159 -0.49 10.69 -9.57
N GLY A 160 0.69 10.73 -10.16
CA GLY A 160 1.96 10.99 -9.47
C GLY A 160 2.49 9.76 -8.71
N THR A 161 3.80 9.70 -8.61
CA THR A 161 4.50 8.73 -7.77
C THR A 161 4.79 9.36 -6.40
N ASN A 162 4.75 8.55 -5.34
CA ASN A 162 5.16 8.98 -4.01
C ASN A 162 6.69 8.98 -3.91
N VAL A 163 7.31 9.92 -4.59
CA VAL A 163 8.76 10.11 -4.58
C VAL A 163 9.05 11.54 -4.16
N GLY A 164 10.01 11.74 -3.29
CA GLY A 164 10.41 13.05 -2.80
C GLY A 164 11.55 12.98 -1.81
N THR A 165 11.67 14.02 -0.97
CA THR A 165 12.72 14.18 0.03
C THR A 165 12.15 14.31 1.44
N TYR A 166 13.01 14.12 2.39
CA TYR A 166 12.91 14.57 3.77
C TYR A 166 14.27 15.11 4.19
N ASP A 167 14.39 15.73 5.37
CA ASP A 167 15.62 16.43 5.80
C ASP A 167 16.89 15.59 5.62
N GLU A 168 16.83 14.30 5.91
CA GLU A 168 17.99 13.42 5.95
C GLU A 168 18.10 12.47 4.74
N GLY A 169 17.16 12.49 3.77
CA GLY A 169 17.20 11.52 2.70
C GLY A 169 16.09 11.63 1.66
N ILE A 170 15.86 10.52 0.97
CA ILE A 170 14.83 10.37 -0.05
C ILE A 170 13.71 9.43 0.40
N VAL A 171 12.53 9.66 -0.13
CA VAL A 171 11.36 8.79 0.02
C VAL A 171 10.99 8.22 -1.33
N VAL A 172 10.77 6.90 -1.37
CA VAL A 172 10.29 6.18 -2.54
C VAL A 172 9.10 5.32 -2.11
N SER A 173 7.89 5.76 -2.42
CA SER A 173 6.63 5.14 -1.98
C SER A 173 6.52 5.09 -0.44
N THR A 174 6.54 3.91 0.15
CA THR A 174 6.45 3.67 1.59
C THR A 174 7.80 3.44 2.27
N ALA A 175 8.89 3.48 1.50
CA ALA A 175 10.25 3.33 2.00
C ALA A 175 10.98 4.67 1.99
N PHE A 176 11.92 4.84 2.91
CA PHE A 176 12.78 6.02 3.01
C PHE A 176 14.23 5.59 3.19
N PHE A 177 15.14 6.37 2.60
CA PHE A 177 16.56 6.05 2.51
C PHE A 177 17.38 7.29 2.88
N PRO A 178 18.13 7.26 4.00
CA PRO A 178 19.03 8.36 4.37
C PRO A 178 20.11 8.62 3.32
N TYR A 179 20.49 9.87 3.11
CA TYR A 179 21.54 10.23 2.15
C TYR A 179 22.89 9.57 2.44
N ASP A 180 23.24 9.41 3.70
CA ASP A 180 24.48 8.77 4.14
C ASP A 180 24.54 7.28 3.76
N SER A 181 23.39 6.60 3.78
CA SER A 181 23.28 5.19 3.41
C SER A 181 23.41 4.93 1.90
N ILE A 182 23.18 5.95 1.06
CA ILE A 182 23.24 5.83 -0.40
C ILE A 182 24.71 5.75 -0.84
N ARG A 183 25.03 4.76 -1.66
CA ARG A 183 26.38 4.57 -2.22
C ARG A 183 26.45 4.96 -3.69
N THR A 184 25.48 4.50 -4.49
CA THR A 184 25.43 4.78 -5.93
C THR A 184 24.01 5.01 -6.39
N ALA A 185 23.88 5.87 -7.41
CA ALA A 185 22.63 6.02 -8.17
C ALA A 185 22.97 6.14 -9.66
N GLN A 186 22.38 5.26 -10.47
CA GLN A 186 22.66 5.20 -11.91
C GLN A 186 21.45 4.78 -12.70
N GLU A 187 21.38 5.19 -13.95
CA GLU A 187 20.38 4.70 -14.87
C GLU A 187 20.89 3.44 -15.58
N SER A 188 20.09 2.40 -15.61
CA SER A 188 20.36 1.17 -16.34
C SER A 188 20.10 1.34 -17.84
N LYS A 189 20.53 0.37 -18.67
CA LYS A 189 20.32 0.38 -20.13
C LYS A 189 18.84 0.33 -20.52
N ASP A 190 18.02 -0.30 -19.72
CA ASP A 190 16.55 -0.37 -19.86
C ASP A 190 15.82 0.88 -19.36
N GLY A 191 16.56 1.89 -18.93
CA GLY A 191 16.03 3.13 -18.42
C GLY A 191 15.51 3.08 -16.98
N THR A 192 15.76 2.00 -16.22
CA THR A 192 15.43 1.92 -14.79
C THR A 192 16.45 2.71 -13.98
N LEU A 193 15.99 3.56 -13.04
CA LEU A 193 16.88 4.18 -12.07
C LEU A 193 17.18 3.20 -10.93
N ILE A 194 18.45 2.87 -10.77
CA ILE A 194 18.93 1.94 -9.75
C ILE A 194 19.72 2.72 -8.69
N ILE A 195 19.24 2.65 -7.44
CA ILE A 195 19.90 3.24 -6.27
C ILE A 195 20.39 2.09 -5.41
N LYS A 196 21.67 2.08 -5.06
CA LYS A 196 22.27 1.08 -4.18
C LYS A 196 22.78 1.74 -2.92
N GLY A 197 22.61 1.09 -1.82
CA GLY A 197 23.10 1.59 -0.55
C GLY A 197 23.21 0.49 0.50
N GLU A 198 23.54 0.93 1.71
CA GLU A 198 23.79 0.05 2.85
C GLU A 198 23.33 0.75 4.13
N THR A 199 22.65 0.00 4.97
CA THR A 199 22.21 0.41 6.32
C THR A 199 22.78 -0.58 7.34
N ASP A 200 22.60 -0.30 8.61
CA ASP A 200 22.99 -1.21 9.70
C ASP A 200 22.33 -2.60 9.60
N THR A 201 21.20 -2.68 8.88
CA THR A 201 20.43 -3.92 8.68
C THR A 201 20.83 -4.70 7.42
N GLY A 202 21.72 -4.17 6.58
CA GLY A 202 22.19 -4.82 5.37
C GLY A 202 22.21 -3.92 4.12
N LYS A 203 22.51 -4.53 2.99
CA LYS A 203 22.59 -3.86 1.68
C LYS A 203 21.19 -3.74 1.06
N TYR A 204 20.97 -2.67 0.33
CA TYR A 204 19.71 -2.51 -0.41
C TYR A 204 19.92 -2.04 -1.86
N VAL A 205 18.94 -2.39 -2.69
CA VAL A 205 18.83 -1.91 -4.07
C VAL A 205 17.40 -1.40 -4.27
N VAL A 206 17.28 -0.17 -4.79
CA VAL A 206 15.99 0.43 -5.14
C VAL A 206 15.91 0.58 -6.65
N ASN A 207 14.95 -0.10 -7.27
CA ASN A 207 14.66 -0.02 -8.70
C ASN A 207 13.44 0.87 -8.90
N VAL A 208 13.60 1.99 -9.60
CA VAL A 208 12.52 2.94 -9.90
C VAL A 208 12.27 2.94 -11.40
N MET A 209 11.11 2.41 -11.81
CA MET A 209 10.71 2.30 -13.21
C MET A 209 9.86 3.49 -13.69
N PRO A 210 8.93 4.08 -12.88
CA PRO A 210 8.05 5.15 -13.34
C PRO A 210 8.82 6.38 -13.78
N LYS A 211 8.55 6.89 -15.00
CA LYS A 211 9.26 8.00 -15.63
C LYS A 211 9.33 9.24 -14.73
N LYS A 212 8.18 9.73 -14.25
CA LYS A 212 8.14 10.92 -13.36
C LYS A 212 8.86 10.72 -12.03
N GLY A 213 8.81 9.49 -11.49
CA GLY A 213 9.55 9.15 -10.27
C GLY A 213 11.06 9.20 -10.49
N LYS A 214 11.55 8.69 -11.62
CA LYS A 214 12.95 8.74 -12.02
C LYS A 214 13.43 10.18 -12.22
N GLU A 215 12.68 10.97 -13.00
CA GLU A 215 13.02 12.37 -13.28
C GLU A 215 13.13 13.17 -11.97
N LYS A 216 12.14 13.02 -11.08
CA LYS A 216 12.16 13.70 -9.77
C LYS A 216 13.35 13.28 -8.91
N LEU A 217 13.68 11.99 -8.85
CA LEU A 217 14.85 11.53 -8.11
C LEU A 217 16.15 12.02 -8.74
N LYS A 218 16.27 12.04 -10.06
CA LYS A 218 17.45 12.60 -10.74
C LYS A 218 17.65 14.08 -10.38
N GLU A 219 16.58 14.88 -10.41
CA GLU A 219 16.62 16.29 -9.98
C GLU A 219 17.15 16.41 -8.54
N ILE A 220 16.60 15.62 -7.61
CA ILE A 220 17.02 15.58 -6.20
C ILE A 220 18.50 15.20 -6.09
N PHE A 221 18.94 14.16 -6.77
CA PHE A 221 20.32 13.71 -6.72
C PHE A 221 21.31 14.75 -7.29
N ILE A 222 20.92 15.45 -8.35
CA ILE A 222 21.73 16.52 -8.93
C ILE A 222 21.82 17.71 -7.96
N GLU A 223 20.69 18.13 -7.39
CA GLU A 223 20.64 19.22 -6.40
C GLU A 223 21.47 18.93 -5.15
N LYS A 224 21.40 17.72 -4.63
CA LYS A 224 22.11 17.32 -3.40
C LYS A 224 23.53 16.82 -3.62
N LYS A 225 24.04 16.83 -4.87
CA LYS A 225 25.35 16.27 -5.24
C LYS A 225 26.50 16.97 -4.55
N ASP A 226 26.45 18.29 -4.42
CA ASP A 226 27.50 19.09 -3.79
C ASP A 226 27.36 19.19 -2.26
N GLY A 227 26.34 18.55 -1.69
CA GLY A 227 26.04 18.50 -0.27
C GLY A 227 26.11 17.07 0.29
N PRO A 228 24.99 16.54 0.80
CA PRO A 228 24.96 15.25 1.50
C PRO A 228 25.32 14.04 0.61
N LEU A 229 25.30 14.20 -0.72
CA LEU A 229 25.66 13.16 -1.67
C LEU A 229 27.06 13.35 -2.28
N LYS A 230 27.86 14.25 -1.73
CA LYS A 230 29.25 14.46 -2.15
C LYS A 230 30.03 13.16 -2.03
N ASN A 231 30.85 12.84 -3.05
CA ASN A 231 31.61 11.60 -3.16
C ASN A 231 30.84 10.29 -3.31
N LYS A 232 29.54 10.36 -3.58
CA LYS A 232 28.74 9.17 -3.94
C LYS A 232 28.84 8.89 -5.46
N GLY A 233 28.72 7.62 -5.85
CA GLY A 233 28.79 7.20 -7.24
C GLY A 233 27.52 7.51 -8.03
N ILE A 234 27.20 8.82 -8.22
CA ILE A 234 26.01 9.27 -8.93
C ILE A 234 26.35 9.49 -10.39
N LYS A 235 25.74 8.69 -11.28
CA LYS A 235 25.98 8.72 -12.72
C LYS A 235 24.65 8.68 -13.46
N PHE A 236 24.24 9.83 -13.99
CA PHE A 236 23.11 9.91 -14.93
C PHE A 236 23.63 10.30 -16.31
N LYS A 237 23.03 9.70 -17.34
CA LYS A 237 23.23 10.09 -18.73
C LYS A 237 22.30 11.23 -19.09
#